data_d689a70492a326f631e5173b05efb133
#
_entry.id   d689a70492a326f631e5173b05efb133
#
_cell.length_a   1.000
_cell.length_b   1.000
_cell.length_c   1.000
_cell.angle_alpha   90.00
_cell.angle_beta   90.00
_cell.angle_gamma   90.00
#
_symmetry.space_group_name_H-M   'P 1'
#
loop_
_entity.id
_entity.type
_entity.pdbx_description
1 polymer ?
#
loop_
_entity_poly.entity_id
_entity_poly.type
_entity_poly.pdbx_seq_one_letter_code
_entity_poly.pdbx_strand_id
1 'polypeptide(L)'
;MKRTLMRRQVLKLVAGMALSPWPLHAASTQTVRVQQTAAALLAATEEGSLLQIDLEDLCHTLKLCGSSPVSFTVTDHDVDKVLGACRNALARMPSHKVKAAVLVCSGNGKNFRLTNCAEVFRVVQHAMDESAYLVFGVVSDPTLVDAMRVSWLAGAPDG
;
A
#
# COMPACT_ATOMS: atom_id res chain seq x y z
N MET A 1 -9.18 23.74 -2.82
CA MET A 1 -9.66 23.28 -4.13
C MET A 1 -8.73 22.27 -4.82
N LYS A 2 -7.44 22.54 -4.98
CA LYS A 2 -6.43 21.63 -5.58
C LYS A 2 -6.40 20.26 -4.88
N ARG A 3 -6.39 20.22 -3.54
CA ARG A 3 -6.35 18.99 -2.74
C ARG A 3 -7.59 18.10 -2.95
N THR A 4 -8.78 18.67 -3.03
CA THR A 4 -10.02 17.92 -3.28
C THR A 4 -10.03 17.32 -4.69
N LEU A 5 -9.50 18.05 -5.68
CA LEU A 5 -9.39 17.58 -7.06
C LEU A 5 -8.40 16.39 -7.14
N MET A 6 -7.25 16.50 -6.47
CA MET A 6 -6.26 15.43 -6.43
C MET A 6 -6.77 14.18 -5.71
N ARG A 7 -7.49 14.32 -4.59
CA ARG A 7 -8.14 13.17 -3.91
C ARG A 7 -9.11 12.44 -4.83
N ARG A 8 -9.89 13.18 -5.62
CA ARG A 8 -10.76 12.58 -6.65
C ARG A 8 -9.96 11.87 -7.74
N GLN A 9 -8.79 12.40 -8.11
CA GLN A 9 -7.90 11.72 -9.07
C GLN A 9 -7.34 10.41 -8.51
N VAL A 10 -6.89 10.40 -7.26
CA VAL A 10 -6.43 9.16 -6.59
C VAL A 10 -7.53 8.11 -6.59
N LEU A 11 -8.75 8.48 -6.18
CA LEU A 11 -9.89 7.56 -6.19
C LEU A 11 -10.21 7.03 -7.59
N LYS A 12 -10.15 7.88 -8.62
CA LYS A 12 -10.35 7.47 -10.01
C LYS A 12 -9.25 6.54 -10.51
N LEU A 13 -7.99 6.83 -10.17
CA LEU A 13 -6.85 5.98 -10.53
C LEU A 13 -6.99 4.60 -9.90
N VAL A 14 -7.26 4.52 -8.60
CA VAL A 14 -7.45 3.25 -7.90
C VAL A 14 -8.67 2.49 -8.42
N ALA A 15 -9.79 3.18 -8.66
CA ALA A 15 -11.01 2.56 -9.21
C ALA A 15 -10.84 2.10 -10.67
N GLY A 16 -10.01 2.78 -11.45
CA GLY A 16 -9.71 2.42 -12.84
C GLY A 16 -8.63 1.36 -13.03
N MET A 17 -7.96 0.96 -11.96
CA MET A 17 -6.97 -0.10 -12.01
C MET A 17 -7.67 -1.44 -12.21
N ALA A 18 -7.30 -2.16 -13.27
CA ALA A 18 -7.76 -3.53 -13.46
C ALA A 18 -7.25 -4.38 -12.31
N LEU A 19 -8.17 -5.07 -11.64
CA LEU A 19 -7.80 -6.02 -10.60
C LEU A 19 -6.98 -7.11 -11.27
N SER A 20 -5.74 -7.30 -10.81
CA SER A 20 -4.88 -8.36 -11.33
C SER A 20 -5.64 -9.68 -11.29
N PRO A 21 -5.64 -10.49 -12.39
CA PRO A 21 -6.27 -11.80 -12.43
C PRO A 21 -5.46 -12.82 -11.60
N TRP A 22 -5.23 -12.51 -10.35
CA TRP A 22 -4.71 -13.49 -9.41
C TRP A 22 -5.83 -14.49 -9.13
N PRO A 23 -5.61 -15.81 -9.30
CA PRO A 23 -6.65 -16.78 -9.07
C PRO A 23 -6.97 -16.79 -7.59
N LEU A 24 -8.01 -16.14 -7.14
CA LEU A 24 -8.56 -16.38 -5.81
C LEU A 24 -9.93 -15.73 -5.56
N HIS A 25 -10.86 -16.62 -5.25
CA HIS A 25 -12.01 -16.46 -4.35
C HIS A 25 -12.76 -15.12 -4.36
N ALA A 26 -13.94 -15.14 -4.91
CA ALA A 26 -15.06 -14.22 -4.70
C ALA A 26 -14.78 -12.71 -4.96
N ALA A 27 -15.40 -12.17 -5.97
CA ALA A 27 -15.41 -10.74 -6.33
C ALA A 27 -15.64 -9.78 -5.14
N SER A 28 -16.38 -10.20 -4.12
CA SER A 28 -16.63 -9.45 -2.89
C SER A 28 -15.36 -9.18 -2.05
N THR A 29 -14.51 -10.18 -1.87
CA THR A 29 -13.28 -10.05 -1.08
C THR A 29 -12.25 -9.15 -1.76
N GLN A 30 -12.20 -9.16 -3.08
CA GLN A 30 -11.28 -8.37 -3.88
C GLN A 30 -11.68 -6.88 -3.87
N THR A 31 -12.97 -6.58 -3.99
CA THR A 31 -13.49 -5.21 -3.88
C THR A 31 -13.21 -4.61 -2.51
N VAL A 32 -13.40 -5.36 -1.43
CA VAL A 32 -13.09 -4.90 -0.06
C VAL A 32 -11.60 -4.61 0.11
N ARG A 33 -10.71 -5.44 -0.44
CA ARG A 33 -9.25 -5.21 -0.37
C ARG A 33 -8.83 -3.94 -1.10
N VAL A 34 -9.36 -3.70 -2.29
CA VAL A 34 -9.08 -2.47 -3.05
C VAL A 34 -9.56 -1.23 -2.30
N GLN A 35 -10.75 -1.29 -1.70
CA GLN A 35 -11.28 -0.19 -0.90
C GLN A 35 -10.43 0.07 0.35
N GLN A 36 -9.99 -0.97 1.05
CA GLN A 36 -9.10 -0.86 2.21
C GLN A 36 -7.74 -0.27 1.82
N THR A 37 -7.17 -0.71 0.71
CA THR A 37 -5.91 -0.15 0.21
C THR A 37 -6.08 1.32 -0.16
N ALA A 38 -7.12 1.69 -0.90
CA ALA A 38 -7.40 3.07 -1.25
C ALA A 38 -7.59 3.98 -0.02
N ALA A 39 -8.31 3.49 0.98
CA ALA A 39 -8.52 4.23 2.23
C ALA A 39 -7.19 4.45 2.98
N ALA A 40 -6.32 3.44 3.06
CA ALA A 40 -5.00 3.55 3.67
C ALA A 40 -4.10 4.56 2.94
N LEU A 41 -4.08 4.51 1.60
CA LEU A 41 -3.30 5.45 0.79
C LEU A 41 -3.75 6.89 1.00
N LEU A 42 -5.06 7.15 1.02
CA LEU A 42 -5.60 8.48 1.27
C LEU A 42 -5.34 8.96 2.69
N ALA A 43 -5.49 8.08 3.69
CA ALA A 43 -5.18 8.41 5.08
C ALA A 43 -3.73 8.84 5.26
N ALA A 44 -2.79 8.23 4.53
CA ALA A 44 -1.37 8.61 4.58
C ALA A 44 -1.07 10.00 4.00
N THR A 45 -2.00 10.60 3.27
CA THR A 45 -1.87 11.99 2.76
C THR A 45 -2.46 13.04 3.70
N GLU A 46 -3.09 12.64 4.79
CA GLU A 46 -3.72 13.56 5.74
C GLU A 46 -2.70 14.21 6.68
N GLU A 47 -3.00 15.45 7.09
CA GLU A 47 -2.27 16.11 8.16
C GLU A 47 -2.42 15.30 9.46
N GLY A 48 -1.31 15.11 10.17
CA GLY A 48 -1.28 14.29 11.39
C GLY A 48 -0.87 12.84 11.18
N SER A 49 -0.63 12.40 9.93
CA SER A 49 0.07 11.14 9.69
C SER A 49 1.47 11.16 10.30
N LEU A 50 1.92 10.04 10.87
CA LEU A 50 3.25 9.94 11.48
C LEU A 50 4.37 10.09 10.44
N LEU A 51 4.13 9.58 9.24
CA LEU A 51 4.91 9.83 8.04
C LEU A 51 3.93 10.11 6.91
N GLN A 52 3.83 11.38 6.52
CA GLN A 52 2.87 11.83 5.52
C GLN A 52 3.41 11.61 4.11
N ILE A 53 2.56 11.13 3.22
CA ILE A 53 2.82 11.09 1.79
C ILE A 53 2.27 12.37 1.16
N ASP A 54 3.08 13.03 0.32
CA ASP A 54 2.56 14.10 -0.51
C ASP A 54 1.56 13.58 -1.54
N LEU A 55 0.47 14.30 -1.72
CA LEU A 55 -0.61 13.87 -2.62
C LEU A 55 -0.18 13.87 -4.10
N GLU A 56 0.77 14.74 -4.47
CA GLU A 56 1.34 14.77 -5.83
C GLU A 56 2.22 13.55 -6.05
N ASP A 57 3.05 13.17 -5.07
CA ASP A 57 3.87 11.95 -5.11
C ASP A 57 3.00 10.70 -5.18
N LEU A 58 1.92 10.64 -4.40
CA LEU A 58 0.97 9.54 -4.48
C LEU A 58 0.35 9.43 -5.87
N CYS A 59 -0.15 10.52 -6.43
CA CYS A 59 -0.71 10.53 -7.78
C CYS A 59 0.30 10.12 -8.86
N HIS A 60 1.55 10.60 -8.73
CA HIS A 60 2.64 10.24 -9.64
C HIS A 60 2.94 8.74 -9.56
N THR A 61 3.12 8.23 -8.35
CA THR A 61 3.43 6.81 -8.12
C THR A 61 2.33 5.89 -8.64
N LEU A 62 1.06 6.24 -8.40
CA LEU A 62 -0.08 5.46 -8.90
C LEU A 62 -0.11 5.39 -10.43
N LYS A 63 0.26 6.46 -11.12
CA LYS A 63 0.39 6.44 -12.60
C LYS A 63 1.53 5.52 -13.05
N LEU A 64 2.65 5.51 -12.32
CA LEU A 64 3.78 4.63 -12.60
C LEU A 64 3.47 3.16 -12.32
N CYS A 65 2.49 2.87 -11.45
CA CYS A 65 2.03 1.49 -11.19
C CYS A 65 1.25 0.88 -12.37
N GLY A 66 0.85 1.68 -13.35
CA GLY A 66 0.11 1.21 -14.53
C GLY A 66 -1.35 0.87 -14.25
N SER A 67 -2.00 0.23 -15.22
CA SER A 67 -3.43 -0.12 -15.17
C SER A 67 -3.75 -1.40 -14.40
N SER A 68 -2.74 -2.25 -14.15
CA SER A 68 -2.91 -3.57 -13.53
C SER A 68 -1.94 -3.80 -12.35
N PRO A 69 -1.94 -2.93 -11.32
CA PRO A 69 -1.07 -3.09 -10.17
C PRO A 69 -1.50 -4.28 -9.31
N VAL A 70 -0.53 -4.82 -8.57
CA VAL A 70 -0.79 -5.79 -7.50
C VAL A 70 -1.16 -5.03 -6.24
N SER A 71 -2.28 -5.39 -5.63
CA SER A 71 -2.74 -4.86 -4.34
C SER A 71 -2.59 -5.91 -3.25
N PHE A 72 -2.12 -5.49 -2.10
CA PHE A 72 -1.98 -6.34 -0.92
C PHE A 72 -2.39 -5.59 0.34
N THR A 73 -3.04 -6.31 1.25
CA THR A 73 -3.36 -5.81 2.59
C THR A 73 -3.33 -6.98 3.58
N VAL A 74 -2.67 -6.78 4.71
CA VAL A 74 -2.67 -7.68 5.86
C VAL A 74 -2.86 -6.90 7.14
N THR A 75 -3.61 -7.47 8.07
CA THR A 75 -3.79 -6.91 9.43
C THR A 75 -3.64 -8.04 10.44
N ASP A 76 -2.78 -7.87 11.43
CA ASP A 76 -2.64 -8.80 12.54
C ASP A 76 -2.16 -8.07 13.80
N HIS A 77 -2.39 -8.67 14.97
CA HIS A 77 -1.85 -8.21 16.25
C HIS A 77 -0.39 -8.65 16.43
N ASP A 78 0.03 -9.69 15.72
CA ASP A 78 1.37 -10.23 15.72
C ASP A 78 2.18 -9.69 14.54
N VAL A 79 3.21 -8.90 14.84
CA VAL A 79 4.07 -8.27 13.83
C VAL A 79 4.83 -9.30 13.00
N ASP A 80 5.23 -10.43 13.59
CA ASP A 80 5.94 -11.49 12.86
C ASP A 80 5.03 -12.14 11.81
N LYS A 81 3.74 -12.28 12.11
CA LYS A 81 2.76 -12.74 11.13
C LYS A 81 2.55 -11.73 10.01
N VAL A 82 2.51 -10.44 10.33
CA VAL A 82 2.44 -9.37 9.31
C VAL A 82 3.64 -9.45 8.39
N LEU A 83 4.86 -9.52 8.95
CA LEU A 83 6.10 -9.62 8.17
C LEU A 83 6.16 -10.89 7.33
N GLY A 84 5.74 -12.03 7.90
CA GLY A 84 5.64 -13.31 7.19
C GLY A 84 4.69 -13.24 6.00
N ALA A 85 3.51 -12.64 6.18
CA ALA A 85 2.53 -12.44 5.11
C ALA A 85 3.07 -11.50 4.01
N CYS A 86 3.79 -10.44 4.40
CA CYS A 86 4.45 -9.54 3.45
C CYS A 86 5.50 -10.29 2.61
N ARG A 87 6.39 -11.05 3.23
CA ARG A 87 7.40 -11.85 2.52
C ARG A 87 6.77 -12.86 1.56
N ASN A 88 5.72 -13.55 1.99
CA ASN A 88 5.00 -14.52 1.17
C ASN A 88 4.32 -13.86 -0.04
N ALA A 89 3.72 -12.69 0.14
CA ALA A 89 3.10 -11.95 -0.96
C ALA A 89 4.15 -11.46 -1.96
N LEU A 90 5.28 -10.93 -1.49
CA LEU A 90 6.38 -10.45 -2.32
C LEU A 90 7.04 -11.59 -3.11
N ALA A 91 7.21 -12.78 -2.50
CA ALA A 91 7.78 -13.95 -3.17
C ALA A 91 6.94 -14.43 -4.37
N ARG A 92 5.63 -14.12 -4.37
CA ARG A 92 4.71 -14.45 -5.47
C ARG A 92 4.59 -13.35 -6.52
N MET A 93 5.11 -12.16 -6.24
CA MET A 93 5.04 -11.01 -7.12
C MET A 93 6.20 -11.06 -8.12
N PRO A 94 5.97 -10.71 -9.41
CA PRO A 94 7.06 -10.56 -10.38
C PRO A 94 7.87 -9.28 -10.07
N SER A 95 8.63 -9.30 -9.00
CA SER A 95 9.32 -8.13 -8.42
C SER A 95 10.22 -7.39 -9.40
N HIS A 96 10.87 -8.14 -10.34
CA HIS A 96 11.71 -7.56 -11.40
C HIS A 96 10.93 -6.69 -12.40
N LYS A 97 9.61 -6.80 -12.44
CA LYS A 97 8.73 -5.98 -13.29
C LYS A 97 8.15 -4.78 -12.56
N VAL A 98 8.25 -4.73 -11.23
CA VAL A 98 7.73 -3.61 -10.46
C VAL A 98 8.63 -2.39 -10.64
N LYS A 99 8.05 -1.29 -11.09
CA LYS A 99 8.74 -0.01 -11.28
C LYS A 99 8.30 1.07 -10.30
N ALA A 100 7.14 0.87 -9.68
CA ALA A 100 6.66 1.78 -8.64
C ALA A 100 5.82 1.04 -7.60
N ALA A 101 5.84 1.52 -6.38
CA ALA A 101 4.99 1.04 -5.32
C ALA A 101 4.66 2.13 -4.30
N VAL A 102 3.47 2.04 -3.73
CA VAL A 102 3.06 2.80 -2.55
C VAL A 102 2.84 1.82 -1.42
N LEU A 103 3.49 2.07 -0.30
CA LEU A 103 3.41 1.27 0.91
C LEU A 103 2.89 2.13 2.07
N VAL A 104 1.89 1.66 2.79
CA VAL A 104 1.36 2.31 3.99
C VAL A 104 1.30 1.33 5.14
N CYS A 105 1.90 1.70 6.27
CA CYS A 105 1.72 1.03 7.54
C CYS A 105 0.72 1.83 8.38
N SER A 106 -0.30 1.16 8.88
CA SER A 106 -1.31 1.75 9.76
C SER A 106 -1.43 0.95 11.04
N GLY A 107 -1.71 1.61 12.14
CA GLY A 107 -1.92 0.90 13.39
C GLY A 107 -2.07 1.80 14.60
N ASN A 108 -2.20 1.17 15.75
CA ASN A 108 -2.29 1.83 17.05
C ASN A 108 -1.85 0.88 18.15
N GLY A 109 -1.41 1.46 19.29
CA GLY A 109 -1.09 0.71 20.49
C GLY A 109 0.34 0.12 20.49
N LYS A 110 0.58 -0.82 21.40
CA LYS A 110 1.91 -1.33 21.72
C LYS A 110 2.61 -2.10 20.60
N ASN A 111 1.84 -2.73 19.71
CA ASN A 111 2.36 -3.53 18.59
C ASN A 111 2.65 -2.68 17.34
N PHE A 112 2.21 -1.43 17.34
CA PHE A 112 2.47 -0.48 16.26
C PHE A 112 3.63 0.44 16.61
N ARG A 113 4.83 0.10 16.13
CA ARG A 113 6.07 0.87 16.35
C ARG A 113 6.70 1.26 15.03
N LEU A 114 7.32 2.43 14.99
CA LEU A 114 8.04 2.89 13.80
C LEU A 114 9.15 1.93 13.37
N THR A 115 9.78 1.23 14.32
CA THR A 115 10.78 0.19 14.02
C THR A 115 10.20 -0.97 13.23
N ASN A 116 8.97 -1.39 13.54
CA ASN A 116 8.25 -2.44 12.80
C ASN A 116 7.88 -1.95 11.40
N CYS A 117 7.44 -0.70 11.27
CA CYS A 117 7.16 -0.08 9.98
C CYS A 117 8.42 0.01 9.10
N ALA A 118 9.56 0.38 9.70
CA ALA A 118 10.84 0.42 9.01
C ALA A 118 11.32 -0.97 8.54
N GLU A 119 11.00 -2.02 9.29
CA GLU A 119 11.32 -3.39 8.90
C GLU A 119 10.46 -3.84 7.71
N VAL A 120 9.16 -3.53 7.73
CA VAL A 120 8.27 -3.77 6.58
C VAL A 120 8.79 -3.04 5.34
N PHE A 121 9.16 -1.77 5.48
CA PHE A 121 9.72 -0.98 4.38
C PHE A 121 10.96 -1.66 3.79
N ARG A 122 11.90 -2.10 4.64
CA ARG A 122 13.11 -2.82 4.19
C ARG A 122 12.78 -4.11 3.44
N VAL A 123 11.84 -4.90 3.96
CA VAL A 123 11.41 -6.15 3.32
C VAL A 123 10.84 -5.87 1.93
N VAL A 124 10.00 -4.85 1.79
CA VAL A 124 9.41 -4.45 0.50
C VAL A 124 10.49 -3.90 -0.45
N GLN A 125 11.35 -3.02 0.04
CA GLN A 125 12.43 -2.41 -0.75
C GLN A 125 13.39 -3.46 -1.32
N HIS A 126 13.81 -4.42 -0.51
CA HIS A 126 14.72 -5.49 -0.96
C HIS A 126 14.09 -6.45 -1.98
N ALA A 127 12.77 -6.55 -2.00
CA ALA A 127 12.08 -7.41 -2.95
C ALA A 127 11.83 -6.74 -4.30
N MET A 128 12.08 -5.43 -4.42
CA MET A 128 11.85 -4.66 -5.64
C MET A 128 13.15 -4.41 -6.40
N ASP A 129 13.02 -4.04 -7.67
CA ASP A 129 14.12 -3.54 -8.49
C ASP A 129 14.73 -2.29 -7.84
N GLU A 130 16.07 -2.16 -7.87
CA GLU A 130 16.78 -1.00 -7.30
C GLU A 130 16.34 0.34 -7.90
N SER A 131 15.85 0.32 -9.13
CA SER A 131 15.32 1.49 -9.83
C SER A 131 13.84 1.78 -9.54
N ALA A 132 13.17 0.94 -8.73
CA ALA A 132 11.76 1.11 -8.44
C ALA A 132 11.51 2.35 -7.57
N TYR A 133 10.49 3.12 -7.95
CA TYR A 133 10.06 4.29 -7.18
C TYR A 133 9.14 3.85 -6.04
N LEU A 134 9.60 4.00 -4.81
CA LEU A 134 8.86 3.56 -3.61
C LEU A 134 8.47 4.76 -2.73
N VAL A 135 7.18 4.92 -2.51
CA VAL A 135 6.60 5.93 -1.60
C VAL A 135 6.08 5.23 -0.35
N PHE A 136 6.38 5.78 0.80
CA PHE A 136 6.07 5.18 2.09
C PHE A 136 5.36 6.15 3.02
N GLY A 137 4.28 5.68 3.65
CA GLY A 137 3.53 6.42 4.66
C GLY A 137 3.28 5.60 5.92
N VAL A 138 3.10 6.30 7.04
CA VAL A 138 2.77 5.71 8.34
C VAL A 138 1.62 6.47 8.96
N VAL A 139 0.55 5.76 9.32
CA VAL A 139 -0.70 6.33 9.80
C VAL A 139 -1.06 5.77 11.17
N SER A 140 -1.40 6.65 12.11
CA SER A 140 -2.07 6.23 13.34
C SER A 140 -3.55 5.98 13.05
N ASP A 141 -4.01 4.76 13.28
CA ASP A 141 -5.41 4.37 13.08
C ASP A 141 -5.99 3.84 14.40
N PRO A 142 -6.78 4.62 15.11
CA PRO A 142 -7.34 4.23 16.40
C PRO A 142 -8.31 3.05 16.34
N THR A 143 -8.78 2.67 15.15
CA THR A 143 -9.64 1.49 14.97
C THR A 143 -8.85 0.18 15.02
N LEU A 144 -7.53 0.25 14.85
CA LEU A 144 -6.61 -0.89 14.90
C LEU A 144 -6.01 -1.04 16.30
N VAL A 145 -6.80 -1.49 17.26
CA VAL A 145 -6.36 -1.65 18.65
C VAL A 145 -5.29 -2.73 18.75
N ASP A 146 -4.08 -2.34 19.17
CA ASP A 146 -2.90 -3.22 19.28
C ASP A 146 -2.58 -4.05 18.04
N ALA A 147 -3.03 -3.61 16.87
CA ALA A 147 -2.82 -4.26 15.59
C ALA A 147 -2.02 -3.38 14.62
N MET A 148 -1.39 -4.02 13.66
CA MET A 148 -0.71 -3.39 12.54
C MET A 148 -1.33 -3.83 11.23
N ARG A 149 -1.62 -2.87 10.36
CA ARG A 149 -2.04 -3.11 8.98
C ARG A 149 -0.95 -2.65 8.04
N VAL A 150 -0.63 -3.48 7.07
CA VAL A 150 0.25 -3.14 5.96
C VAL A 150 -0.56 -3.22 4.68
N SER A 151 -0.50 -2.16 3.89
CA SER A 151 -1.17 -2.07 2.59
C SER A 151 -0.20 -1.57 1.54
N TRP A 152 -0.15 -2.20 0.36
CA TRP A 152 0.59 -1.67 -0.76
C TRP A 152 -0.13 -1.85 -2.10
N LEU A 153 0.28 -1.00 -3.02
CA LEU A 153 0.02 -1.08 -4.44
C LEU A 153 1.36 -1.05 -5.17
N ALA A 154 1.60 -2.01 -6.05
CA ALA A 154 2.86 -2.11 -6.78
C ALA A 154 2.60 -2.51 -8.24
N GLY A 155 3.36 -1.93 -9.17
CA GLY A 155 3.17 -2.22 -10.58
C GLY A 155 4.25 -1.61 -11.46
N ALA A 156 3.99 -1.62 -12.77
CA ALA A 156 4.83 -1.01 -13.78
C ALA A 156 3.96 -0.25 -14.78
N PRO A 157 4.49 0.79 -15.44
CA PRO A 157 3.78 1.51 -16.47
C PRO A 157 3.33 0.56 -17.58
N ASP A 158 2.16 0.85 -18.13
CA ASP A 158 1.68 0.18 -19.34
C ASP A 158 2.65 0.49 -20.48
N GLY A 159 3.10 -0.55 -21.15
CA GLY A 159 4.07 -0.45 -22.24
C GLY A 159 3.49 0.16 -23.51
#